data_05b86d97144dbc017f3034ae51b98936
#
_entry.id   05b86d97144dbc017f3034ae51b98936
#
_cell.length_a   1.000
_cell.length_b   1.000
_cell.length_c   1.000
_cell.angle_alpha   90.00
_cell.angle_beta   90.00
_cell.angle_gamma   90.00
#
_symmetry.space_group_name_H-M   'P 1'
#
loop_
_entity.id
_entity.type
_entity.pdbx_description
1 polymer ?
#
loop_
_entity_poly.entity_id
_entity_poly.type
_entity_poly.pdbx_seq_one_letter_code
_entity_poly.pdbx_strand_id
1 'polypeptide(L)'
;MTELEAPGTPTVVPRKGSPVSRAALLAYFLLIIYASWFPFSGWHNQGLSPLIFLEHTSMPRYWTMFDAVINVIGYIPFGMLLAYAMHPRIRGIVAFVLVALIGALVSGAMEAVQTYLPSRVSSNLDFYTNAAGCTLGGLFGVLSARKLLDTSHLYRLRQRWFAQHASQGLVLLALWPLAQIYPQSFLFGLGELLPILSEWLSELLEMDIDLASYVRPDVELSVEQYWLSETIVTACGMVGAALTLLCLMRKPAPRALLVIALIGAAVLTRALATALLFSPENAFTWITPGAQGGFLIGAIMLAGLAFAPQTAQRRLAAATILLSLLIVNTTPVNPYFSATLQTWVQGKFLNFNGAAQFLSVMWPFVALWFLWLPSHKLNKP
;
A
#
# COMPACT_ATOMS: atom_id res chain seq x y z
N MET A 1 5.29 6.28 -67.60
CA MET A 1 6.30 6.06 -66.56
C MET A 1 5.60 6.32 -65.23
N THR A 2 5.14 5.26 -64.60
CA THR A 2 4.51 5.27 -63.31
C THR A 2 5.60 5.05 -62.26
N GLU A 3 5.90 6.07 -61.46
CA GLU A 3 6.79 5.94 -60.29
C GLU A 3 6.16 5.00 -59.24
N LEU A 4 6.84 3.87 -59.02
CA LEU A 4 6.55 2.96 -57.93
C LEU A 4 7.04 3.64 -56.63
N GLU A 5 6.11 4.14 -55.79
CA GLU A 5 6.40 4.54 -54.42
C GLU A 5 7.00 3.34 -53.65
N ALA A 6 8.21 3.53 -53.16
CA ALA A 6 8.87 2.56 -52.29
C ALA A 6 8.07 2.39 -50.98
N PRO A 7 7.87 1.15 -50.51
CA PRO A 7 7.15 0.92 -49.26
C PRO A 7 7.88 1.60 -48.10
N GLY A 8 7.19 2.57 -47.49
CA GLY A 8 7.69 3.30 -46.32
C GLY A 8 8.15 2.35 -45.21
N THR A 9 9.39 2.51 -44.79
CA THR A 9 9.98 1.83 -43.65
C THR A 9 9.04 1.96 -42.43
N PRO A 10 8.67 0.87 -41.78
CA PRO A 10 7.79 0.94 -40.63
C PRO A 10 8.46 1.80 -39.55
N THR A 11 7.86 2.95 -39.26
CA THR A 11 8.28 3.81 -38.16
C THR A 11 8.14 3.04 -36.84
N VAL A 12 9.28 2.62 -36.29
CA VAL A 12 9.33 1.95 -34.98
C VAL A 12 8.93 2.96 -33.92
N VAL A 13 7.67 2.94 -33.56
CA VAL A 13 7.15 3.74 -32.44
C VAL A 13 7.92 3.35 -31.16
N PRO A 14 8.65 4.28 -30.52
CA PRO A 14 9.42 3.97 -29.34
C PRO A 14 8.50 3.43 -28.25
N ARG A 15 8.72 2.19 -27.82
CA ARG A 15 7.93 1.55 -26.76
C ARG A 15 8.06 2.35 -25.46
N LYS A 16 6.96 2.92 -25.01
CA LYS A 16 6.90 3.62 -23.70
C LYS A 16 7.04 2.60 -22.58
N GLY A 17 7.84 2.90 -21.57
CA GLY A 17 7.97 2.07 -20.38
C GLY A 17 6.63 1.88 -19.65
N SER A 18 6.52 0.83 -18.84
CA SER A 18 5.28 0.46 -18.13
C SER A 18 4.88 1.52 -17.09
N PRO A 19 3.74 2.22 -17.25
CA PRO A 19 3.26 3.18 -16.24
C PRO A 19 2.90 2.49 -14.91
N VAL A 20 2.45 1.23 -14.95
CA VAL A 20 2.16 0.43 -13.74
C VAL A 20 3.42 0.23 -12.92
N SER A 21 4.51 -0.19 -13.58
CA SER A 21 5.77 -0.46 -12.86
C SER A 21 6.33 0.79 -12.21
N ARG A 22 6.18 1.97 -12.84
CA ARG A 22 6.62 3.25 -12.26
C ARG A 22 5.76 3.67 -11.07
N ALA A 23 4.43 3.53 -11.18
CA ALA A 23 3.53 3.83 -10.07
C ALA A 23 3.76 2.88 -8.89
N ALA A 24 3.94 1.57 -9.16
CA ALA A 24 4.27 0.58 -8.15
C ALA A 24 5.63 0.83 -7.50
N LEU A 25 6.65 1.23 -8.29
CA LEU A 25 7.96 1.61 -7.78
C LEU A 25 7.87 2.79 -6.80
N LEU A 26 7.13 3.85 -7.18
CA LEU A 26 6.94 5.01 -6.32
C LEU A 26 6.25 4.61 -5.02
N ALA A 27 5.15 3.87 -5.10
CA ALA A 27 4.42 3.40 -3.91
C ALA A 27 5.30 2.53 -3.00
N TYR A 28 6.07 1.61 -3.59
CA TYR A 28 6.96 0.74 -2.82
C TYR A 28 8.13 1.49 -2.20
N PHE A 29 8.70 2.47 -2.90
CA PHE A 29 9.74 3.34 -2.37
C PHE A 29 9.26 4.15 -1.16
N LEU A 30 8.04 4.71 -1.22
CA LEU A 30 7.44 5.40 -0.08
C LEU A 30 7.21 4.45 1.11
N LEU A 31 6.84 3.20 0.87
CA LEU A 31 6.74 2.19 1.92
C LEU A 31 8.10 1.86 2.54
N ILE A 32 9.18 1.78 1.75
CA ILE A 32 10.55 1.60 2.28
C ILE A 32 10.93 2.76 3.18
N ILE A 33 10.74 4.01 2.74
CA ILE A 33 11.03 5.21 3.53
C ILE A 33 10.27 5.13 4.86
N TYR A 34 8.97 4.86 4.79
CA TYR A 34 8.16 4.79 6.00
C TYR A 34 8.62 3.67 6.94
N ALA A 35 8.84 2.47 6.43
CA ALA A 35 9.31 1.34 7.23
C ALA A 35 10.68 1.59 7.87
N SER A 36 11.57 2.30 7.16
CA SER A 36 12.93 2.59 7.62
C SER A 36 12.97 3.67 8.71
N TRP A 37 12.10 4.68 8.65
CA TRP A 37 12.16 5.85 9.53
C TRP A 37 11.02 5.94 10.55
N PHE A 38 10.06 5.03 10.50
CA PHE A 38 9.01 4.98 11.53
C PHE A 38 9.64 4.78 12.94
N PRO A 39 9.20 5.50 13.98
CA PRO A 39 7.97 6.30 14.12
C PRO A 39 8.08 7.79 13.73
N PHE A 40 9.17 8.24 13.14
CA PHE A 40 9.41 9.63 12.74
C PHE A 40 9.52 10.64 13.88
N SER A 41 9.68 10.19 15.10
CA SER A 41 9.74 11.02 16.31
C SER A 41 11.14 11.10 16.88
N GLY A 42 11.39 12.13 17.68
CA GLY A 42 12.65 12.31 18.42
C GLY A 42 13.85 12.68 17.55
N TRP A 43 13.66 13.28 16.38
CA TRP A 43 14.75 13.68 15.49
C TRP A 43 15.75 14.60 16.18
N HIS A 44 16.98 14.13 16.35
CA HIS A 44 18.07 14.96 16.83
C HIS A 44 19.43 14.42 16.39
N ASN A 45 20.43 15.28 16.40
CA ASN A 45 21.80 14.87 16.11
C ASN A 45 22.37 14.12 17.33
N GLN A 46 22.62 12.83 17.19
CA GLN A 46 23.19 11.97 18.22
C GLN A 46 24.73 12.05 18.27
N GLY A 47 25.36 12.92 17.46
CA GLY A 47 26.83 13.01 17.36
C GLY A 47 27.46 11.83 16.60
N LEU A 48 26.64 11.01 15.92
CA LEU A 48 27.12 9.88 15.11
C LEU A 48 27.40 10.32 13.67
N SER A 49 28.42 9.73 13.05
CA SER A 49 28.66 9.88 11.62
C SER A 49 27.49 9.29 10.82
N PRO A 50 26.90 9.98 9.82
CA PRO A 50 25.91 9.39 8.93
C PRO A 50 26.40 8.16 8.17
N LEU A 51 27.71 7.96 8.09
CA LEU A 51 28.35 6.81 7.45
C LEU A 51 28.80 5.73 8.43
N ILE A 52 28.40 5.81 9.70
CA ILE A 52 28.82 4.89 10.76
C ILE A 52 28.59 3.41 10.39
N PHE A 53 27.55 3.12 9.62
CA PHE A 53 27.25 1.77 9.12
C PHE A 53 28.33 1.21 8.17
N LEU A 54 29.17 2.08 7.57
CA LEU A 54 30.33 1.69 6.74
C LEU A 54 31.62 1.64 7.56
N GLU A 55 31.70 2.40 8.65
CA GLU A 55 32.88 2.47 9.50
C GLU A 55 33.03 1.25 10.41
N HIS A 56 31.90 0.65 10.84
CA HIS A 56 31.91 -0.55 11.64
C HIS A 56 32.02 -1.80 10.77
N THR A 57 33.17 -2.48 10.87
CA THR A 57 33.42 -3.76 10.16
C THR A 57 32.91 -4.98 10.89
N SER A 58 32.54 -4.83 12.19
CA SER A 58 32.01 -5.93 13.00
C SER A 58 30.50 -6.06 12.83
N MET A 59 29.99 -7.29 12.84
CA MET A 59 28.56 -7.56 12.90
C MET A 59 27.92 -6.93 14.13
N PRO A 60 26.67 -6.41 14.04
CA PRO A 60 25.93 -5.93 15.20
C PRO A 60 25.86 -6.99 16.30
N ARG A 61 25.97 -6.57 17.59
CA ARG A 61 25.95 -7.53 18.73
C ARG A 61 24.63 -8.30 18.83
N TYR A 62 23.54 -7.66 18.42
CA TYR A 62 22.18 -8.21 18.48
C TYR A 62 21.58 -8.20 17.07
N TRP A 63 21.64 -9.31 16.39
CA TRP A 63 20.98 -9.52 15.11
C TRP A 63 20.36 -10.91 15.07
N THR A 64 19.31 -11.09 14.30
CA THR A 64 18.70 -12.39 14.07
C THR A 64 18.75 -12.74 12.59
N MET A 65 18.82 -14.03 12.29
CA MET A 65 18.70 -14.49 10.90
C MET A 65 17.38 -14.01 10.27
N PHE A 66 16.35 -13.87 11.09
CA PHE A 66 15.05 -13.37 10.67
C PHE A 66 15.16 -11.92 10.14
N ASP A 67 15.84 -11.03 10.85
CA ASP A 67 15.99 -9.63 10.43
C ASP A 67 16.72 -9.55 9.09
N ALA A 68 17.81 -10.29 8.93
CA ALA A 68 18.56 -10.34 7.67
C ALA A 68 17.71 -10.87 6.50
N VAL A 69 16.93 -11.92 6.71
CA VAL A 69 16.06 -12.51 5.69
C VAL A 69 14.92 -11.55 5.31
N ILE A 70 14.30 -10.90 6.29
CA ILE A 70 13.21 -9.93 6.03
C ILE A 70 13.72 -8.74 5.23
N ASN A 71 14.92 -8.22 5.52
CA ASN A 71 15.52 -7.13 4.76
C ASN A 71 15.78 -7.53 3.30
N VAL A 72 16.36 -8.72 3.09
CA VAL A 72 16.54 -9.25 1.72
C VAL A 72 15.20 -9.38 0.99
N ILE A 73 14.22 -10.05 1.61
CA ILE A 73 12.90 -10.26 1.00
C ILE A 73 12.20 -8.93 0.73
N GLY A 74 12.29 -7.98 1.66
CA GLY A 74 11.68 -6.66 1.54
C GLY A 74 12.25 -5.82 0.39
N TYR A 75 13.54 -5.99 0.04
CA TYR A 75 14.15 -5.24 -1.05
C TYR A 75 14.09 -5.94 -2.42
N ILE A 76 13.75 -7.22 -2.51
CA ILE A 76 13.55 -7.93 -3.78
C ILE A 76 12.49 -7.24 -4.66
N PRO A 77 11.27 -6.92 -4.19
CA PRO A 77 10.27 -6.23 -5.01
C PRO A 77 10.74 -4.85 -5.50
N PHE A 78 11.51 -4.13 -4.68
CA PHE A 78 12.07 -2.84 -5.05
C PHE A 78 13.02 -2.97 -6.25
N GLY A 79 13.96 -3.91 -6.21
CA GLY A 79 14.88 -4.20 -7.31
C GLY A 79 14.16 -4.63 -8.59
N MET A 80 13.15 -5.50 -8.48
CA MET A 80 12.31 -5.91 -9.61
C MET A 80 11.59 -4.72 -10.24
N LEU A 81 10.96 -3.87 -9.43
CA LEU A 81 10.21 -2.70 -9.88
C LEU A 81 11.13 -1.65 -10.53
N LEU A 82 12.36 -1.46 -10.01
CA LEU A 82 13.37 -0.63 -10.64
C LEU A 82 13.71 -1.13 -12.04
N ALA A 83 14.02 -2.43 -12.20
CA ALA A 83 14.30 -3.02 -13.49
C ALA A 83 13.13 -2.86 -14.48
N TYR A 84 11.89 -3.08 -14.01
CA TYR A 84 10.68 -2.92 -14.83
C TYR A 84 10.40 -1.45 -15.19
N ALA A 85 10.68 -0.51 -14.30
CA ALA A 85 10.51 0.93 -14.56
C ALA A 85 11.50 1.46 -15.59
N MET A 86 12.72 0.91 -15.63
CA MET A 86 13.76 1.24 -16.61
C MET A 86 13.48 0.63 -17.99
N HIS A 87 12.81 -0.53 -18.04
CA HIS A 87 12.48 -1.20 -19.30
C HIS A 87 11.45 -0.39 -20.12
N PRO A 88 11.55 -0.29 -21.45
CA PRO A 88 12.54 -0.90 -22.36
C PRO A 88 13.75 -0.01 -22.66
N ARG A 89 13.89 1.16 -22.02
CA ARG A 89 14.97 2.13 -22.34
C ARG A 89 16.34 1.62 -21.95
N ILE A 90 16.46 1.04 -20.76
CA ILE A 90 17.70 0.48 -20.21
C ILE A 90 17.46 -1.01 -19.97
N ARG A 91 18.36 -1.87 -20.45
CA ARG A 91 18.19 -3.33 -20.47
C ARG A 91 19.50 -4.06 -20.16
N GLY A 92 19.40 -5.37 -19.93
CA GLY A 92 20.56 -6.25 -19.76
C GLY A 92 21.43 -5.84 -18.57
N ILE A 93 22.75 -6.02 -18.76
CA ILE A 93 23.73 -5.78 -17.70
C ILE A 93 23.74 -4.35 -17.18
N VAL A 94 23.50 -3.36 -18.05
CA VAL A 94 23.45 -1.94 -17.65
C VAL A 94 22.29 -1.69 -16.69
N ALA A 95 21.10 -2.25 -16.98
CA ALA A 95 19.95 -2.15 -16.06
C ALA A 95 20.26 -2.86 -14.74
N PHE A 96 20.87 -4.04 -14.77
CA PHE A 96 21.25 -4.77 -13.57
C PHE A 96 22.21 -3.99 -12.67
N VAL A 97 23.29 -3.45 -13.26
CA VAL A 97 24.28 -2.66 -12.51
C VAL A 97 23.64 -1.39 -11.92
N LEU A 98 22.80 -0.68 -12.70
CA LEU A 98 22.10 0.50 -12.21
C LEU A 98 21.14 0.16 -11.05
N VAL A 99 20.40 -0.95 -11.12
CA VAL A 99 19.53 -1.39 -10.04
C VAL A 99 20.34 -1.69 -8.78
N ALA A 100 21.47 -2.39 -8.89
CA ALA A 100 22.33 -2.68 -7.74
C ALA A 100 22.89 -1.39 -7.11
N LEU A 101 23.36 -0.44 -7.93
CA LEU A 101 23.86 0.84 -7.45
C LEU A 101 22.77 1.68 -6.79
N ILE A 102 21.59 1.80 -7.41
CA ILE A 102 20.46 2.55 -6.83
C ILE A 102 20.00 1.88 -5.53
N GLY A 103 19.93 0.54 -5.50
CA GLY A 103 19.58 -0.21 -4.30
C GLY A 103 20.54 0.06 -3.14
N ALA A 104 21.83 0.03 -3.41
CA ALA A 104 22.86 0.36 -2.41
C ALA A 104 22.77 1.81 -1.96
N LEU A 105 22.57 2.77 -2.88
CA LEU A 105 22.40 4.18 -2.53
C LEU A 105 21.15 4.42 -1.68
N VAL A 106 20.02 3.80 -2.03
CA VAL A 106 18.78 3.92 -1.25
C VAL A 106 18.97 3.30 0.13
N SER A 107 19.53 2.09 0.23
CA SER A 107 19.80 1.46 1.53
C SER A 107 20.74 2.32 2.37
N GLY A 108 21.85 2.80 1.80
CA GLY A 108 22.77 3.69 2.51
C GLY A 108 22.13 5.01 2.96
N ALA A 109 21.23 5.59 2.16
CA ALA A 109 20.47 6.77 2.56
C ALA A 109 19.52 6.48 3.73
N MET A 110 18.87 5.30 3.73
CA MET A 110 18.02 4.89 4.86
C MET A 110 18.85 4.78 6.16
N GLU A 111 19.98 4.10 6.11
CA GLU A 111 20.88 3.93 7.25
C GLU A 111 21.48 5.27 7.74
N ALA A 112 21.89 6.13 6.79
CA ALA A 112 22.43 7.44 7.13
C ALA A 112 21.41 8.32 7.88
N VAL A 113 20.15 8.29 7.47
CA VAL A 113 19.10 9.07 8.13
C VAL A 113 18.73 8.48 9.49
N GLN A 114 18.81 7.16 9.67
CA GLN A 114 18.55 6.50 10.95
C GLN A 114 19.50 6.96 12.07
N THR A 115 20.69 7.47 11.75
CA THR A 115 21.58 8.04 12.77
C THR A 115 21.02 9.25 13.50
N TYR A 116 19.97 9.87 12.97
CA TYR A 116 19.26 10.99 13.60
C TYR A 116 18.01 10.56 14.37
N LEU A 117 17.67 9.26 14.34
CA LEU A 117 16.48 8.69 14.98
C LEU A 117 16.90 7.84 16.19
N PRO A 118 16.60 8.25 17.45
CA PRO A 118 17.02 7.50 18.65
C PRO A 118 16.37 6.12 18.75
N SER A 119 15.20 5.96 18.14
CA SER A 119 14.46 4.69 18.09
C SER A 119 15.02 3.70 17.07
N ARG A 120 16.05 4.10 16.30
CA ARG A 120 16.67 3.29 15.24
C ARG A 120 18.16 3.12 15.46
N VAL A 121 18.68 2.00 14.99
CA VAL A 121 20.11 1.71 15.02
C VAL A 121 20.58 1.49 13.59
N SER A 122 21.41 2.41 13.09
CA SER A 122 22.03 2.26 11.77
C SER A 122 22.98 1.04 11.77
N SER A 123 22.82 0.16 10.77
CA SER A 123 23.43 -1.16 10.74
C SER A 123 24.09 -1.46 9.39
N ASN A 124 25.33 -1.92 9.43
CA ASN A 124 26.02 -2.45 8.24
C ASN A 124 25.34 -3.71 7.69
N LEU A 125 24.80 -4.55 8.57
CA LEU A 125 24.07 -5.76 8.16
C LEU A 125 22.82 -5.41 7.34
N ASP A 126 22.05 -4.41 7.81
CA ASP A 126 20.84 -3.96 7.11
C ASP A 126 21.20 -3.35 5.76
N PHE A 127 22.26 -2.54 5.70
CA PHE A 127 22.77 -2.01 4.44
C PHE A 127 23.09 -3.13 3.42
N TYR A 128 23.85 -4.15 3.84
CA TYR A 128 24.25 -5.24 2.94
C TYR A 128 23.08 -6.14 2.55
N THR A 129 22.20 -6.48 3.48
CA THR A 129 21.05 -7.36 3.21
C THR A 129 20.03 -6.68 2.31
N ASN A 130 19.76 -5.39 2.51
CA ASN A 130 18.91 -4.57 1.64
C ASN A 130 19.49 -4.47 0.22
N ALA A 131 20.79 -4.14 0.11
CA ALA A 131 21.48 -4.04 -1.18
C ALA A 131 21.49 -5.41 -1.91
N ALA A 132 21.73 -6.51 -1.19
CA ALA A 132 21.66 -7.85 -1.73
C ALA A 132 20.24 -8.19 -2.22
N GLY A 133 19.21 -7.90 -1.44
CA GLY A 133 17.81 -8.07 -1.81
C GLY A 133 17.44 -7.31 -3.08
N CYS A 134 17.83 -6.03 -3.16
CA CYS A 134 17.62 -5.20 -4.35
C CYS A 134 18.35 -5.77 -5.57
N THR A 135 19.59 -6.23 -5.40
CA THR A 135 20.39 -6.83 -6.48
C THR A 135 19.76 -8.12 -7.00
N LEU A 136 19.32 -9.02 -6.11
CA LEU A 136 18.57 -10.22 -6.46
C LEU A 136 17.28 -9.88 -7.20
N GLY A 137 16.52 -8.91 -6.69
CA GLY A 137 15.32 -8.40 -7.34
C GLY A 137 15.61 -7.83 -8.73
N GLY A 138 16.70 -7.09 -8.87
CA GLY A 138 17.19 -6.56 -10.15
C GLY A 138 17.49 -7.67 -11.16
N LEU A 139 18.16 -8.73 -10.74
CA LEU A 139 18.46 -9.90 -11.58
C LEU A 139 17.14 -10.53 -12.08
N PHE A 140 16.22 -10.87 -11.18
CA PHE A 140 14.90 -11.41 -11.56
C PHE A 140 14.12 -10.45 -12.45
N GLY A 141 14.15 -9.14 -12.13
CA GLY A 141 13.49 -8.10 -12.91
C GLY A 141 14.01 -8.01 -14.33
N VAL A 142 15.34 -7.94 -14.54
CA VAL A 142 15.96 -7.87 -15.87
C VAL A 142 15.67 -9.11 -16.70
N LEU A 143 15.79 -10.32 -16.10
CA LEU A 143 15.51 -11.59 -16.78
C LEU A 143 14.04 -11.76 -17.17
N SER A 144 13.12 -11.27 -16.37
CA SER A 144 11.68 -11.42 -16.59
C SER A 144 11.01 -10.27 -17.34
N ALA A 145 11.65 -9.07 -17.40
CA ALA A 145 11.04 -7.86 -17.96
C ALA A 145 10.46 -8.06 -19.36
N ARG A 146 11.23 -8.67 -20.28
CA ARG A 146 10.78 -8.92 -21.65
C ARG A 146 9.55 -9.83 -21.69
N LYS A 147 9.57 -10.92 -20.89
CA LYS A 147 8.44 -11.88 -20.87
C LYS A 147 7.19 -11.24 -20.27
N LEU A 148 7.33 -10.51 -19.13
CA LEU A 148 6.20 -9.96 -18.39
C LEU A 148 5.64 -8.68 -19.00
N LEU A 149 6.49 -7.78 -19.51
CA LEU A 149 6.04 -6.46 -19.94
C LEU A 149 5.76 -6.39 -21.45
N ASP A 150 6.44 -7.19 -22.28
CA ASP A 150 6.32 -7.10 -23.73
C ASP A 150 5.42 -8.17 -24.34
N THR A 151 5.43 -9.40 -23.83
CA THR A 151 4.82 -10.55 -24.50
C THR A 151 3.87 -11.35 -23.63
N SER A 152 3.66 -10.97 -22.36
CA SER A 152 2.90 -11.79 -21.44
C SER A 152 1.40 -11.81 -21.75
N HIS A 153 0.77 -12.91 -21.36
CA HIS A 153 -0.69 -13.03 -21.33
C HIS A 153 -1.30 -11.96 -20.40
N LEU A 154 -0.62 -11.64 -19.28
CA LEU A 154 -1.03 -10.61 -18.33
C LEU A 154 -1.06 -9.20 -18.95
N TYR A 155 -0.09 -8.88 -19.81
CA TYR A 155 -0.09 -7.60 -20.53
C TYR A 155 -1.30 -7.49 -21.47
N ARG A 156 -1.61 -8.57 -22.22
CA ARG A 156 -2.79 -8.63 -23.10
C ARG A 156 -4.09 -8.56 -22.31
N LEU A 157 -4.20 -9.27 -21.18
CA LEU A 157 -5.37 -9.21 -20.28
C LEU A 157 -5.57 -7.80 -19.73
N ARG A 158 -4.47 -7.15 -19.28
CA ARG A 158 -4.53 -5.77 -18.80
C ARG A 158 -5.10 -4.84 -19.86
N GLN A 159 -4.62 -4.92 -21.11
CA GLN A 159 -5.11 -4.06 -22.19
C GLN A 159 -6.57 -4.38 -22.56
N ARG A 160 -6.97 -5.64 -22.46
CA ARG A 160 -8.33 -6.08 -22.77
C ARG A 160 -9.33 -5.67 -21.68
N TRP A 161 -8.93 -5.78 -20.40
CA TRP A 161 -9.84 -5.61 -19.27
C TRP A 161 -9.85 -4.21 -18.67
N PHE A 162 -8.77 -3.45 -18.79
CA PHE A 162 -8.64 -2.16 -18.12
C PHE A 162 -8.39 -1.00 -19.09
N ALA A 163 -8.80 0.20 -18.68
CA ALA A 163 -8.50 1.43 -19.41
C ALA A 163 -6.99 1.69 -19.50
N GLN A 164 -6.55 2.40 -20.54
CA GLN A 164 -5.12 2.65 -20.76
C GLN A 164 -4.47 3.38 -19.57
N HIS A 165 -5.20 4.29 -18.94
CA HIS A 165 -4.73 5.09 -17.81
C HIS A 165 -5.07 4.50 -16.43
N ALA A 166 -5.48 3.22 -16.36
CA ALA A 166 -5.82 2.55 -15.11
C ALA A 166 -4.61 2.22 -14.20
N SER A 167 -3.37 2.51 -14.65
CA SER A 167 -2.14 2.04 -13.98
C SER A 167 -2.04 2.45 -12.52
N GLN A 168 -2.28 3.71 -12.21
CA GLN A 168 -2.23 4.21 -10.84
C GLN A 168 -3.35 3.61 -9.98
N GLY A 169 -4.57 3.55 -10.52
CA GLY A 169 -5.70 2.93 -9.84
C GLY A 169 -5.52 1.42 -9.59
N LEU A 170 -4.86 0.70 -10.51
CA LEU A 170 -4.55 -0.71 -10.31
C LEU A 170 -3.51 -0.93 -9.20
N VAL A 171 -2.49 -0.07 -9.12
CA VAL A 171 -1.52 -0.10 -8.00
C VAL A 171 -2.22 0.23 -6.68
N LEU A 172 -3.04 1.28 -6.67
CA LEU A 172 -3.82 1.65 -5.50
C LEU A 172 -4.71 0.49 -5.00
N LEU A 173 -5.40 -0.18 -5.91
CA LEU A 173 -6.25 -1.33 -5.59
C LEU A 173 -5.47 -2.58 -5.18
N ALA A 174 -4.26 -2.79 -5.71
CA ALA A 174 -3.38 -3.85 -5.25
C ALA A 174 -2.85 -3.60 -3.82
N LEU A 175 -2.74 -2.34 -3.42
CA LEU A 175 -2.35 -1.95 -2.05
C LEU A 175 -3.51 -2.03 -1.04
N TRP A 176 -4.78 -2.06 -1.49
CA TRP A 176 -5.93 -2.12 -0.58
C TRP A 176 -5.99 -3.38 0.30
N PRO A 177 -5.77 -4.59 -0.21
CA PRO A 177 -5.62 -5.76 0.65
C PRO A 177 -4.49 -5.61 1.67
N LEU A 178 -3.33 -5.08 1.27
CA LEU A 178 -2.19 -4.88 2.16
C LEU A 178 -2.49 -3.84 3.26
N ALA A 179 -3.34 -2.85 2.98
CA ALA A 179 -3.82 -1.89 3.97
C ALA A 179 -4.64 -2.54 5.10
N GLN A 180 -5.09 -3.79 4.94
CA GLN A 180 -5.81 -4.56 5.96
C GLN A 180 -4.86 -5.26 6.96
N ILE A 181 -3.56 -5.20 6.76
CA ILE A 181 -2.57 -5.83 7.66
C ILE A 181 -2.57 -5.14 9.01
N TYR A 182 -2.57 -3.79 9.03
CA TYR A 182 -2.62 -3.03 10.27
C TYR A 182 -3.98 -3.24 10.98
N PRO A 183 -3.99 -3.53 12.29
CA PRO A 183 -5.22 -3.72 13.02
C PRO A 183 -6.07 -2.43 13.06
N GLN A 184 -7.33 -2.54 12.74
CA GLN A 184 -8.30 -1.46 12.67
C GLN A 184 -9.51 -1.81 13.51
N SER A 185 -10.16 -0.77 14.08
CA SER A 185 -11.36 -0.91 14.91
C SER A 185 -12.53 -1.54 14.16
N PHE A 186 -12.64 -1.25 12.85
CA PHE A 186 -13.72 -1.74 11.98
C PHE A 186 -13.14 -2.43 10.74
N LEU A 187 -13.79 -3.46 10.27
CA LEU A 187 -13.39 -4.12 9.02
C LEU A 187 -13.49 -3.13 7.86
N PHE A 188 -12.41 -3.02 7.07
CA PHE A 188 -12.23 -2.04 5.98
C PHE A 188 -12.28 -0.57 6.42
N GLY A 189 -12.20 -0.30 7.72
CA GLY A 189 -12.19 1.03 8.31
C GLY A 189 -10.83 1.71 8.21
N LEU A 190 -10.41 2.05 6.99
CA LEU A 190 -9.14 2.72 6.72
C LEU A 190 -9.21 4.23 6.99
N GLY A 191 -8.07 4.85 7.32
CA GLY A 191 -7.95 6.30 7.43
C GLY A 191 -8.27 6.86 8.82
N GLU A 192 -8.06 6.09 9.88
CA GLU A 192 -8.16 6.61 11.24
C GLU A 192 -6.98 7.55 11.53
N LEU A 193 -7.25 8.87 11.52
CA LEU A 193 -6.24 9.91 11.64
C LEU A 193 -6.08 10.44 13.07
N LEU A 194 -7.16 10.49 13.83
CA LEU A 194 -7.16 11.21 15.11
C LEU A 194 -6.08 10.75 16.09
N PRO A 195 -5.84 9.44 16.31
CA PRO A 195 -4.80 9.00 17.23
C PRO A 195 -3.40 9.45 16.79
N ILE A 196 -3.10 9.35 15.49
CA ILE A 196 -1.78 9.70 14.94
C ILE A 196 -1.55 11.21 15.02
N LEU A 197 -2.56 12.02 14.68
CA LEU A 197 -2.46 13.47 14.78
C LEU A 197 -2.36 13.93 16.23
N SER A 198 -3.04 13.26 17.17
CA SER A 198 -2.92 13.53 18.60
C SER A 198 -1.48 13.30 19.08
N GLU A 199 -0.90 12.14 18.74
CA GLU A 199 0.48 11.80 19.08
C GLU A 199 1.48 12.81 18.52
N TRP A 200 1.39 13.15 17.24
CA TRP A 200 2.29 14.13 16.61
C TRP A 200 2.15 15.53 17.16
N LEU A 201 0.92 15.98 17.47
CA LEU A 201 0.70 17.29 18.09
C LEU A 201 1.19 17.34 19.52
N SER A 202 1.00 16.25 20.28
CA SER A 202 1.49 16.12 21.65
C SER A 202 3.02 16.21 21.69
N GLU A 203 3.70 15.51 20.77
CA GLU A 203 5.18 15.60 20.66
C GLU A 203 5.64 17.00 20.21
N LEU A 204 4.97 17.60 19.21
CA LEU A 204 5.39 18.88 18.65
C LEU A 204 5.20 20.04 19.65
N LEU A 205 4.14 20.00 20.45
CA LEU A 205 3.78 21.07 21.37
C LEU A 205 4.21 20.78 22.82
N GLU A 206 4.82 19.61 23.07
CA GLU A 206 5.20 19.12 24.40
C GLU A 206 4.03 19.16 25.39
N MET A 207 2.80 18.91 24.88
CA MET A 207 1.55 18.93 25.64
C MET A 207 0.77 17.65 25.35
N ASP A 208 0.03 17.14 26.33
CA ASP A 208 -0.87 16.01 26.13
C ASP A 208 -2.14 16.48 25.41
N ILE A 209 -2.23 16.20 24.11
CA ILE A 209 -3.33 16.60 23.23
C ILE A 209 -4.04 15.37 22.72
N ASP A 210 -5.29 15.19 23.13
CA ASP A 210 -6.19 14.19 22.56
C ASP A 210 -7.24 14.85 21.65
N LEU A 211 -6.98 14.84 20.35
CA LEU A 211 -7.92 15.35 19.35
C LEU A 211 -9.22 14.53 19.32
N ALA A 212 -9.15 13.26 19.72
CA ALA A 212 -10.34 12.42 19.74
C ALA A 212 -11.37 12.93 20.74
N SER A 213 -10.94 13.45 21.89
CA SER A 213 -11.84 14.00 22.92
C SER A 213 -12.64 15.23 22.44
N TYR A 214 -12.06 16.03 21.51
CA TYR A 214 -12.75 17.19 20.92
C TYR A 214 -13.77 16.82 19.85
N VAL A 215 -13.51 15.74 19.10
CA VAL A 215 -14.36 15.28 17.99
C VAL A 215 -15.37 14.24 18.44
N ARG A 216 -15.01 13.45 19.46
CA ARG A 216 -15.81 12.37 20.05
C ARG A 216 -16.12 12.76 21.47
N PRO A 217 -17.14 13.62 21.72
CA PRO A 217 -17.54 13.91 23.11
C PRO A 217 -17.85 12.61 23.84
N ASP A 218 -17.78 12.62 25.18
CA ASP A 218 -17.93 11.46 26.08
C ASP A 218 -19.32 10.77 25.96
N VAL A 219 -19.62 10.30 24.75
CA VAL A 219 -20.83 9.55 24.45
C VAL A 219 -20.49 8.08 24.45
N GLU A 220 -20.92 7.38 25.48
CA GLU A 220 -20.90 5.93 25.47
C GLU A 220 -21.91 5.42 24.44
N LEU A 221 -21.41 4.78 23.39
CA LEU A 221 -22.28 4.15 22.40
C LEU A 221 -22.81 2.81 22.94
N SER A 222 -24.08 2.51 22.68
CA SER A 222 -24.61 1.17 22.90
C SER A 222 -23.98 0.14 21.95
N VAL A 223 -24.05 -1.14 22.30
CA VAL A 223 -23.53 -2.23 21.44
C VAL A 223 -24.14 -2.19 20.06
N GLU A 224 -25.42 -1.89 19.95
CA GLU A 224 -26.14 -1.79 18.67
C GLU A 224 -25.63 -0.61 17.82
N GLN A 225 -25.29 0.52 18.46
CA GLN A 225 -24.73 1.67 17.77
C GLN A 225 -23.32 1.39 17.24
N TYR A 226 -22.49 0.64 17.99
CA TYR A 226 -21.21 0.14 17.49
C TYR A 226 -21.39 -0.79 16.28
N TRP A 227 -22.31 -1.75 16.37
CA TRP A 227 -22.60 -2.65 15.24
C TRP A 227 -23.12 -1.90 14.01
N LEU A 228 -23.95 -0.86 14.21
CA LEU A 228 -24.42 0.00 13.11
C LEU A 228 -23.27 0.75 12.45
N SER A 229 -22.39 1.38 13.24
CA SER A 229 -21.21 2.09 12.73
C SER A 229 -20.29 1.13 11.96
N GLU A 230 -20.03 -0.05 12.50
CA GLU A 230 -19.24 -1.08 11.85
C GLU A 230 -19.89 -1.58 10.56
N THR A 231 -21.20 -1.77 10.56
CA THR A 231 -21.98 -2.14 9.35
C THR A 231 -21.80 -1.12 8.26
N ILE A 232 -21.93 0.16 8.57
CA ILE A 232 -21.79 1.25 7.58
C ILE A 232 -20.34 1.33 7.07
N VAL A 233 -19.35 1.28 7.96
CA VAL A 233 -17.92 1.36 7.59
C VAL A 233 -17.52 0.18 6.71
N THR A 234 -17.88 -1.04 7.11
CA THR A 234 -17.58 -2.26 6.34
C THR A 234 -18.23 -2.23 4.95
N ALA A 235 -19.52 -1.88 4.88
CA ALA A 235 -20.21 -1.76 3.60
C ALA A 235 -19.60 -0.68 2.71
N CYS A 236 -19.35 0.51 3.25
CA CYS A 236 -18.80 1.65 2.52
C CYS A 236 -17.35 1.40 2.06
N GLY A 237 -16.50 0.83 2.91
CA GLY A 237 -15.12 0.48 2.55
C GLY A 237 -15.07 -0.55 1.42
N MET A 238 -15.88 -1.61 1.51
CA MET A 238 -16.00 -2.64 0.48
C MET A 238 -16.53 -2.06 -0.84
N VAL A 239 -17.64 -1.31 -0.80
CA VAL A 239 -18.28 -0.71 -1.97
C VAL A 239 -17.35 0.33 -2.62
N GLY A 240 -16.69 1.17 -1.83
CA GLY A 240 -15.75 2.17 -2.32
C GLY A 240 -14.60 1.57 -3.10
N ALA A 241 -13.95 0.52 -2.57
CA ALA A 241 -12.87 -0.18 -3.26
C ALA A 241 -13.37 -0.91 -4.51
N ALA A 242 -14.52 -1.62 -4.43
CA ALA A 242 -15.08 -2.35 -5.55
C ALA A 242 -15.53 -1.42 -6.69
N LEU A 243 -16.19 -0.30 -6.39
CA LEU A 243 -16.58 0.69 -7.40
C LEU A 243 -15.36 1.40 -8.02
N THR A 244 -14.30 1.64 -7.23
CA THR A 244 -13.03 2.14 -7.77
C THR A 244 -12.43 1.16 -8.77
N LEU A 245 -12.52 -0.16 -8.53
CA LEU A 245 -12.10 -1.17 -9.48
C LEU A 245 -13.01 -1.18 -10.73
N LEU A 246 -14.32 -1.18 -10.53
CA LEU A 246 -15.30 -1.24 -11.62
C LEU A 246 -15.20 -0.06 -12.59
N CYS A 247 -14.96 1.15 -12.10
CA CYS A 247 -14.81 2.34 -12.94
C CYS A 247 -13.56 2.31 -13.83
N LEU A 248 -12.58 1.45 -13.54
CA LEU A 248 -11.37 1.25 -14.35
C LEU A 248 -11.53 0.15 -15.41
N MET A 249 -12.57 -0.66 -15.32
CA MET A 249 -12.76 -1.81 -16.18
C MET A 249 -13.44 -1.46 -17.50
N ARG A 250 -13.03 -2.19 -18.54
CA ARG A 250 -13.70 -2.22 -19.84
C ARG A 250 -14.83 -3.26 -19.84
N LYS A 251 -15.75 -3.17 -20.82
CA LYS A 251 -16.87 -4.11 -20.99
C LYS A 251 -16.47 -5.61 -20.99
N PRO A 252 -15.35 -6.03 -21.65
CA PRO A 252 -15.00 -7.46 -21.72
C PRO A 252 -14.31 -8.00 -20.46
N ALA A 253 -14.17 -7.22 -19.39
CA ALA A 253 -13.57 -7.68 -18.14
C ALA A 253 -14.53 -8.59 -17.34
N PRO A 254 -14.05 -9.65 -16.69
CA PRO A 254 -14.84 -10.50 -15.80
C PRO A 254 -15.08 -9.78 -14.46
N ARG A 255 -15.99 -8.79 -14.46
CA ARG A 255 -16.21 -7.82 -13.38
C ARG A 255 -16.44 -8.47 -12.02
N ALA A 256 -17.39 -9.43 -11.96
CA ALA A 256 -17.72 -10.11 -10.69
C ALA A 256 -16.51 -10.86 -10.13
N LEU A 257 -15.80 -11.62 -10.98
CA LEU A 257 -14.61 -12.37 -10.56
C LEU A 257 -13.53 -11.45 -9.98
N LEU A 258 -13.24 -10.32 -10.62
CA LEU A 258 -12.20 -9.39 -10.17
C LEU A 258 -12.60 -8.65 -8.89
N VAL A 259 -13.88 -8.32 -8.71
CA VAL A 259 -14.40 -7.76 -7.46
C VAL A 259 -14.32 -8.78 -6.33
N ILE A 260 -14.75 -10.02 -6.56
CA ILE A 260 -14.65 -11.11 -5.58
C ILE A 260 -13.18 -11.38 -5.22
N ALA A 261 -12.30 -11.41 -6.22
CA ALA A 261 -10.86 -11.60 -5.98
C ALA A 261 -10.24 -10.47 -5.14
N LEU A 262 -10.62 -9.21 -5.39
CA LEU A 262 -10.17 -8.07 -4.61
C LEU A 262 -10.63 -8.14 -3.15
N ILE A 263 -11.93 -8.38 -2.93
CA ILE A 263 -12.51 -8.50 -1.58
C ILE A 263 -11.94 -9.73 -0.87
N GLY A 264 -11.87 -10.87 -1.56
CA GLY A 264 -11.29 -12.09 -1.02
C GLY A 264 -9.82 -11.94 -0.62
N ALA A 265 -9.02 -11.22 -1.42
CA ALA A 265 -7.64 -10.90 -1.06
C ALA A 265 -7.56 -10.04 0.21
N ALA A 266 -8.44 -9.04 0.35
CA ALA A 266 -8.46 -8.18 1.54
C ALA A 266 -8.88 -8.97 2.81
N VAL A 267 -9.90 -9.81 2.71
CA VAL A 267 -10.35 -10.69 3.79
C VAL A 267 -9.27 -11.69 4.19
N LEU A 268 -8.64 -12.33 3.21
CA LEU A 268 -7.54 -13.26 3.45
C LEU A 268 -6.35 -12.57 4.12
N THR A 269 -5.97 -11.39 3.65
CA THR A 269 -4.90 -10.59 4.26
C THR A 269 -5.25 -10.23 5.70
N ARG A 270 -6.49 -9.82 5.98
CA ARG A 270 -6.95 -9.52 7.34
C ARG A 270 -6.87 -10.75 8.24
N ALA A 271 -7.36 -11.90 7.80
CA ALA A 271 -7.33 -13.15 8.57
C ALA A 271 -5.89 -13.60 8.86
N LEU A 272 -5.01 -13.57 7.85
CA LEU A 272 -3.59 -13.90 8.03
C LEU A 272 -2.88 -12.92 8.96
N ALA A 273 -3.11 -11.62 8.80
CA ALA A 273 -2.53 -10.60 9.68
C ALA A 273 -2.97 -10.80 11.12
N THR A 274 -4.26 -11.02 11.37
CA THR A 274 -4.78 -11.25 12.72
C THR A 274 -4.21 -12.52 13.32
N ALA A 275 -4.11 -13.60 12.54
CA ALA A 275 -3.51 -14.86 13.00
C ALA A 275 -2.02 -14.72 13.38
N LEU A 276 -1.27 -13.93 12.61
CA LEU A 276 0.18 -13.75 12.80
C LEU A 276 0.51 -12.74 13.91
N LEU A 277 -0.26 -11.65 14.01
CA LEU A 277 0.02 -10.54 14.91
C LEU A 277 -0.58 -10.73 16.32
N PHE A 278 -1.72 -11.40 16.42
CA PHE A 278 -2.37 -11.64 17.71
C PHE A 278 -2.21 -13.10 18.16
N SER A 279 -2.82 -14.03 17.45
CA SER A 279 -2.62 -15.48 17.55
C SER A 279 -3.48 -16.18 16.49
N PRO A 280 -3.18 -17.44 16.11
CA PRO A 280 -4.01 -18.19 15.16
C PRO A 280 -5.48 -18.35 15.62
N GLU A 281 -5.72 -18.40 16.90
CA GLU A 281 -7.07 -18.51 17.49
C GLU A 281 -7.92 -17.27 17.20
N ASN A 282 -7.28 -16.11 17.05
CA ASN A 282 -7.93 -14.82 16.78
C ASN A 282 -8.11 -14.50 15.29
N ALA A 283 -7.76 -15.42 14.39
CA ALA A 283 -7.77 -15.18 12.93
C ALA A 283 -9.10 -14.62 12.40
N PHE A 284 -10.21 -14.89 13.06
CA PHE A 284 -11.57 -14.53 12.63
C PHE A 284 -12.34 -13.68 13.66
N THR A 285 -11.69 -13.13 14.68
CA THR A 285 -12.35 -12.28 15.69
C THR A 285 -12.97 -11.01 15.14
N TRP A 286 -12.52 -10.56 13.96
CA TRP A 286 -13.07 -9.44 13.22
C TRP A 286 -14.43 -9.74 12.54
N ILE A 287 -14.92 -11.01 12.54
CA ILE A 287 -16.24 -11.39 12.02
C ILE A 287 -17.31 -11.12 13.09
N THR A 288 -17.55 -9.87 13.37
CA THR A 288 -18.58 -9.39 14.29
C THR A 288 -19.95 -9.35 13.61
N PRO A 289 -21.05 -9.20 14.36
CA PRO A 289 -22.38 -8.97 13.75
C PRO A 289 -22.43 -7.75 12.85
N GLY A 290 -21.72 -6.66 13.22
CA GLY A 290 -21.61 -5.45 12.40
C GLY A 290 -20.87 -5.70 11.08
N ALA A 291 -19.75 -6.42 11.11
CA ALA A 291 -19.00 -6.79 9.91
C ALA A 291 -19.84 -7.67 8.97
N GLN A 292 -20.57 -8.67 9.51
CA GLN A 292 -21.47 -9.53 8.73
C GLN A 292 -22.58 -8.71 8.07
N GLY A 293 -23.23 -7.82 8.84
CA GLY A 293 -24.23 -6.88 8.31
C GLY A 293 -23.68 -6.00 7.20
N GLY A 294 -22.46 -5.49 7.39
CA GLY A 294 -21.74 -4.68 6.40
C GLY A 294 -21.43 -5.42 5.10
N PHE A 295 -21.01 -6.68 5.18
CA PHE A 295 -20.83 -7.53 4.00
C PHE A 295 -22.14 -7.73 3.23
N LEU A 296 -23.24 -8.03 3.94
CA LEU A 296 -24.54 -8.26 3.30
C LEU A 296 -25.03 -6.99 2.61
N ILE A 297 -25.06 -5.87 3.31
CA ILE A 297 -25.50 -4.57 2.77
C ILE A 297 -24.60 -4.14 1.61
N GLY A 298 -23.27 -4.25 1.77
CA GLY A 298 -22.33 -3.93 0.72
C GLY A 298 -22.50 -4.80 -0.54
N ALA A 299 -22.78 -6.09 -0.38
CA ALA A 299 -23.07 -6.99 -1.50
C ALA A 299 -24.35 -6.60 -2.23
N ILE A 300 -25.43 -6.26 -1.51
CA ILE A 300 -26.69 -5.76 -2.09
C ILE A 300 -26.44 -4.45 -2.84
N MET A 301 -25.72 -3.51 -2.25
CA MET A 301 -25.34 -2.24 -2.90
C MET A 301 -24.56 -2.51 -4.19
N LEU A 302 -23.56 -3.39 -4.15
CA LEU A 302 -22.75 -3.71 -5.32
C LEU A 302 -23.57 -4.39 -6.43
N ALA A 303 -24.53 -5.25 -6.09
CA ALA A 303 -25.41 -5.86 -7.07
C ALA A 303 -26.20 -4.82 -7.89
N GLY A 304 -26.63 -3.72 -7.26
CA GLY A 304 -27.29 -2.61 -7.95
C GLY A 304 -26.31 -1.67 -8.66
N LEU A 305 -25.25 -1.25 -7.98
CA LEU A 305 -24.34 -0.21 -8.45
C LEU A 305 -23.33 -0.70 -9.51
N ALA A 306 -23.13 -2.01 -9.65
CA ALA A 306 -22.24 -2.58 -10.67
C ALA A 306 -22.71 -2.26 -12.10
N PHE A 307 -23.99 -1.98 -12.29
CA PHE A 307 -24.58 -1.62 -13.59
C PHE A 307 -24.64 -0.10 -13.85
N ALA A 308 -24.28 0.72 -12.85
CA ALA A 308 -24.27 2.16 -12.99
C ALA A 308 -23.22 2.63 -14.01
N PRO A 309 -23.41 3.81 -14.66
CA PRO A 309 -22.39 4.40 -15.52
C PRO A 309 -21.08 4.64 -14.77
N GLN A 310 -19.92 4.55 -15.47
CA GLN A 310 -18.60 4.71 -14.85
C GLN A 310 -18.44 6.02 -14.06
N THR A 311 -19.05 7.10 -14.56
CA THR A 311 -19.06 8.40 -13.86
C THR A 311 -19.82 8.35 -12.53
N ALA A 312 -20.96 7.64 -12.50
CA ALA A 312 -21.71 7.43 -11.26
C ALA A 312 -20.95 6.49 -10.30
N GLN A 313 -20.41 5.37 -10.80
CA GLN A 313 -19.56 4.48 -9.99
C GLN A 313 -18.42 5.23 -9.32
N ARG A 314 -17.74 6.13 -10.05
CA ARG A 314 -16.66 6.95 -9.54
C ARG A 314 -17.09 7.92 -8.43
N ARG A 315 -18.22 8.63 -8.62
CA ARG A 315 -18.77 9.54 -7.62
C ARG A 315 -19.24 8.81 -6.37
N LEU A 316 -19.89 7.67 -6.57
CA LEU A 316 -20.35 6.83 -5.47
C LEU A 316 -19.20 6.18 -4.71
N ALA A 317 -18.12 5.77 -5.39
CA ALA A 317 -16.91 5.32 -4.73
C ALA A 317 -16.31 6.41 -3.83
N ALA A 318 -16.22 7.64 -4.32
CA ALA A 318 -15.74 8.75 -3.51
C ALA A 318 -16.66 9.03 -2.31
N ALA A 319 -17.98 9.03 -2.52
CA ALA A 319 -18.96 9.28 -1.46
C ALA A 319 -18.92 8.20 -0.37
N THR A 320 -18.81 6.92 -0.73
CA THR A 320 -18.72 5.82 0.24
C THR A 320 -17.40 5.84 1.01
N ILE A 321 -16.27 6.15 0.35
CA ILE A 321 -14.98 6.32 1.05
C ILE A 321 -15.04 7.50 2.02
N LEU A 322 -15.61 8.65 1.62
CA LEU A 322 -15.78 9.80 2.50
C LEU A 322 -16.68 9.50 3.71
N LEU A 323 -17.78 8.79 3.50
CA LEU A 323 -18.66 8.37 4.60
C LEU A 323 -17.94 7.42 5.57
N SER A 324 -17.18 6.45 5.03
CA SER A 324 -16.35 5.56 5.85
C SER A 324 -15.34 6.36 6.69
N LEU A 325 -14.61 7.29 6.07
CA LEU A 325 -13.65 8.17 6.77
C LEU A 325 -14.31 8.99 7.87
N LEU A 326 -15.49 9.56 7.60
CA LEU A 326 -16.22 10.34 8.59
C LEU A 326 -16.54 9.47 9.81
N ILE A 327 -17.13 8.29 9.61
CA ILE A 327 -17.57 7.43 10.70
C ILE A 327 -16.38 6.89 11.48
N VAL A 328 -15.32 6.42 10.82
CA VAL A 328 -14.11 5.91 11.48
C VAL A 328 -13.48 6.96 12.41
N ASN A 329 -13.48 8.24 12.00
CA ASN A 329 -12.89 9.32 12.81
C ASN A 329 -13.85 9.91 13.85
N THR A 330 -15.16 9.74 13.72
CA THR A 330 -16.14 10.26 14.69
C THR A 330 -16.64 9.22 15.69
N THR A 331 -16.55 7.93 15.40
CA THR A 331 -16.97 6.88 16.31
C THR A 331 -15.92 6.66 17.41
N PRO A 332 -16.32 6.61 18.70
CA PRO A 332 -15.41 6.28 19.79
C PRO A 332 -14.77 4.89 19.60
N VAL A 333 -13.55 4.73 20.12
CA VAL A 333 -12.83 3.45 20.02
C VAL A 333 -13.56 2.39 20.85
N ASN A 334 -13.77 1.21 20.27
CA ASN A 334 -14.39 0.09 20.97
C ASN A 334 -13.45 -0.42 22.09
N PRO A 335 -13.88 -0.44 23.37
CA PRO A 335 -13.06 -0.90 24.49
C PRO A 335 -12.51 -2.32 24.29
N TYR A 336 -13.28 -3.22 23.69
CA TYR A 336 -12.84 -4.58 23.38
C TYR A 336 -11.71 -4.61 22.35
N PHE A 337 -11.74 -3.72 21.35
CA PHE A 337 -10.67 -3.58 20.39
C PHE A 337 -9.39 -3.05 21.07
N SER A 338 -9.52 -2.05 21.95
CA SER A 338 -8.38 -1.51 22.72
C SER A 338 -7.73 -2.59 23.59
N ALA A 339 -8.52 -3.45 24.25
CA ALA A 339 -8.01 -4.57 25.02
C ALA A 339 -7.27 -5.60 24.12
N THR A 340 -7.79 -5.85 22.92
CA THR A 340 -7.14 -6.75 21.94
C THR A 340 -5.81 -6.17 21.45
N LEU A 341 -5.72 -4.85 21.24
CA LEU A 341 -4.47 -4.20 20.84
C LEU A 341 -3.35 -4.37 21.87
N GLN A 342 -3.66 -4.47 23.17
CA GLN A 342 -2.65 -4.71 24.21
C GLN A 342 -1.97 -6.08 24.06
N THR A 343 -2.61 -7.04 23.42
CA THR A 343 -2.03 -8.37 23.14
C THR A 343 -1.22 -8.41 21.86
N TRP A 344 -1.18 -7.31 21.12
CA TRP A 344 -0.49 -7.22 19.83
C TRP A 344 1.03 -7.30 20.00
N VAL A 345 1.66 -8.19 19.25
CA VAL A 345 3.11 -8.41 19.28
C VAL A 345 3.81 -7.35 18.43
N GLN A 346 4.02 -6.17 19.00
CA GLN A 346 4.69 -5.05 18.29
C GLN A 346 6.17 -5.33 17.99
N GLY A 347 6.89 -5.96 18.91
CA GLY A 347 8.35 -6.02 18.87
C GLY A 347 8.95 -6.83 17.71
N LYS A 348 8.26 -7.85 17.20
CA LYS A 348 8.80 -8.73 16.15
C LYS A 348 8.72 -8.16 14.74
N PHE A 349 7.85 -7.16 14.50
CA PHE A 349 7.54 -6.65 13.16
C PHE A 349 7.45 -5.12 13.13
N LEU A 350 8.22 -4.42 13.97
CA LEU A 350 8.09 -2.97 14.15
C LEU A 350 8.14 -2.20 12.82
N ASN A 351 9.11 -2.52 11.96
CA ASN A 351 9.28 -1.84 10.67
C ASN A 351 8.12 -2.11 9.70
N PHE A 352 7.66 -3.36 9.67
CA PHE A 352 6.54 -3.76 8.83
C PHE A 352 5.22 -3.18 9.32
N ASN A 353 5.02 -3.11 10.64
CA ASN A 353 3.85 -2.50 11.25
C ASN A 353 3.75 -1.01 10.90
N GLY A 354 4.85 -0.28 10.90
CA GLY A 354 4.88 1.12 10.48
C GLY A 354 4.43 1.30 9.02
N ALA A 355 4.96 0.50 8.10
CA ALA A 355 4.55 0.55 6.70
C ALA A 355 3.06 0.17 6.51
N ALA A 356 2.58 -0.84 7.24
CA ALA A 356 1.18 -1.26 7.22
C ALA A 356 0.26 -0.18 7.79
N GLN A 357 0.66 0.49 8.88
CA GLN A 357 -0.06 1.62 9.46
C GLN A 357 -0.17 2.78 8.48
N PHE A 358 0.96 3.19 7.89
CA PHE A 358 0.96 4.26 6.87
C PHE A 358 0.02 3.94 5.72
N LEU A 359 0.06 2.71 5.22
CA LEU A 359 -0.79 2.27 4.13
C LEU A 359 -2.27 2.29 4.53
N SER A 360 -2.60 1.81 5.74
CA SER A 360 -3.96 1.83 6.28
C SER A 360 -4.51 3.26 6.37
N VAL A 361 -3.70 4.19 6.84
CA VAL A 361 -4.12 5.59 7.02
C VAL A 361 -4.19 6.32 5.68
N MET A 362 -3.19 6.19 4.82
CA MET A 362 -3.08 6.97 3.59
C MET A 362 -3.95 6.48 2.45
N TRP A 363 -4.29 5.19 2.41
CA TRP A 363 -5.01 4.59 1.29
C TRP A 363 -6.29 5.35 0.90
N PRO A 364 -7.23 5.67 1.80
CA PRO A 364 -8.47 6.33 1.41
C PRO A 364 -8.25 7.74 0.86
N PHE A 365 -7.26 8.48 1.35
CA PHE A 365 -6.93 9.82 0.84
C PHE A 365 -6.36 9.76 -0.57
N VAL A 366 -5.45 8.82 -0.82
CA VAL A 366 -4.90 8.59 -2.17
C VAL A 366 -6.00 8.09 -3.12
N ALA A 367 -6.94 7.27 -2.63
CA ALA A 367 -8.09 6.82 -3.41
C ALA A 367 -9.03 7.98 -3.77
N LEU A 368 -9.34 8.86 -2.83
CA LEU A 368 -10.14 10.05 -3.07
C LEU A 368 -9.44 11.00 -4.04
N TRP A 369 -8.15 11.26 -3.86
CA TRP A 369 -7.36 12.06 -4.80
C TRP A 369 -7.39 11.45 -6.21
N PHE A 370 -7.19 10.15 -6.34
CA PHE A 370 -7.29 9.44 -7.63
C PHE A 370 -8.69 9.57 -8.24
N LEU A 371 -9.74 9.42 -7.44
CA LEU A 371 -11.12 9.57 -7.88
C LEU A 371 -11.49 11.02 -8.23
N TRP A 372 -10.82 12.01 -7.69
CA TRP A 372 -11.02 13.42 -8.01
C TRP A 372 -10.34 13.87 -9.31
N LEU A 373 -9.29 13.19 -9.75
CA LEU A 373 -8.60 13.54 -10.98
C LEU A 373 -9.57 13.55 -12.18
N PRO A 374 -9.59 14.61 -13.04
CA PRO A 374 -10.54 14.69 -14.15
C PRO A 374 -10.43 13.51 -15.10
N SER A 375 -11.55 12.87 -15.42
CA SER A 375 -11.62 11.68 -16.29
C SER A 375 -11.12 11.93 -17.73
N HIS A 376 -11.16 13.19 -18.21
CA HIS A 376 -10.62 13.55 -19.54
C HIS A 376 -9.09 13.54 -19.61
N LYS A 377 -8.37 13.66 -18.48
CA LYS A 377 -6.93 13.39 -18.44
C LYS A 377 -6.62 11.89 -18.55
N LEU A 378 -7.60 11.05 -18.24
CA LEU A 378 -7.51 9.60 -18.35
C LEU A 378 -7.87 9.07 -19.75
N ASN A 379 -8.53 9.88 -20.59
CA ASN A 379 -9.06 9.49 -21.90
C ASN A 379 -8.37 10.14 -23.10
N LYS A 380 -7.24 10.85 -22.94
CA LYS A 380 -6.44 11.27 -24.10
C LYS A 380 -5.76 10.05 -24.71
N PRO A 381 -5.93 9.82 -26.03
CA PRO A 381 -5.36 8.69 -26.75
C PRO A 381 -3.84 8.67 -26.77
#